data_f31a97db6b6d73b136f84ec44d5b4e8c
#
_entry.id   f31a97db6b6d73b136f84ec44d5b4e8c
#
_cell.length_a   1.000
_cell.length_b   1.000
_cell.length_c   1.000
_cell.angle_alpha   90.00
_cell.angle_beta   90.00
_cell.angle_gamma   90.00
#
_symmetry.space_group_name_H-M   'P 1'
#
loop_
_entity.id
_entity.type
_entity.pdbx_description
1 polymer ?
#
loop_
_entity_poly.entity_id
_entity_poly.type
_entity_poly.pdbx_seq_one_letter_code
_entity_poly.pdbx_strand_id
1 'polypeptide(L)'
;MKKINVFFAIFFAIYSHAQAPNGYYSSATGNGYSLKTQLYNIIKNHNDRGYSGLWTTYGTSDRDHQNENDNTIFDLYSEVQNGKDPYNYSYSTNQCGSYSGEGSCYNREHMIPQSVFNSSSPMVSDAHFITPTDGYVNGIRSNYPHGDVASASKTTRNGSKLGTSAVSGYSGTVFEPVDAFKGDIARMYFYFATRYQNTVANYSYPMFNNTSNQVFTTSFLNMLLAWHAQDPVSAREIERNNAIYARQGNRNPFIDNPNYVNVIWGGTSSGGGNTGGGTTSGSKSDLFLSEYVEGSSNNKALEIKNETGSSVSLSGYSIKKQTNGSGSWSSGLTLSGTLANNGKYVIVNNSISSACYNKTSANISTSASELTFNGNDPVGLFKNGTLIDIIGNLNGGSSNFAADVTLRRKSSVTAPKTSYSSSDWDTYSTNTCGGLGNKISQEVSNTSNDVEIKAYPNPNKGTFIIDFNKNEKGFLVEIYSTIGQKVYEKVVEKENQLQINNLTTGVYYVTISNTSFNKMLRIIVE
;
A
#
# COMPACT_ATOMS: atom_id res chain seq x y z
N MET A 1 -34.80 48.40 -24.21
CA MET A 1 -33.68 47.83 -23.41
C MET A 1 -33.73 46.31 -23.58
N LYS A 2 -32.85 45.75 -24.41
CA LYS A 2 -32.73 44.28 -24.61
C LYS A 2 -31.82 43.71 -23.48
N LYS A 3 -32.34 42.80 -22.68
CA LYS A 3 -31.56 42.06 -21.70
C LYS A 3 -30.73 40.99 -22.44
N ILE A 4 -29.40 41.11 -22.38
CA ILE A 4 -28.46 40.09 -22.83
C ILE A 4 -28.27 39.13 -21.68
N ASN A 5 -28.77 37.89 -21.83
CA ASN A 5 -28.45 36.78 -20.93
C ASN A 5 -27.09 36.22 -21.37
N VAL A 6 -26.05 36.44 -20.55
CA VAL A 6 -24.73 35.80 -20.69
C VAL A 6 -24.81 34.45 -20.03
N PHE A 7 -24.80 33.38 -20.84
CA PHE A 7 -24.61 32.01 -20.35
C PHE A 7 -23.12 31.81 -20.06
N PHE A 8 -22.76 31.68 -18.79
CA PHE A 8 -21.44 31.20 -18.38
C PHE A 8 -21.44 29.66 -18.53
N ALA A 9 -20.82 29.18 -19.60
CA ALA A 9 -20.50 27.76 -19.71
C ALA A 9 -19.29 27.45 -18.83
N ILE A 10 -19.51 26.85 -17.68
CA ILE A 10 -18.44 26.32 -16.84
C ILE A 10 -17.97 25.01 -17.49
N PHE A 11 -16.81 25.05 -18.15
CA PHE A 11 -16.11 23.87 -18.59
C PHE A 11 -15.52 23.18 -17.36
N PHE A 12 -16.15 22.12 -16.88
CA PHE A 12 -15.50 21.17 -15.98
C PHE A 12 -14.52 20.35 -16.82
N ALA A 13 -13.24 20.62 -16.68
CA ALA A 13 -12.20 19.73 -17.17
C ALA A 13 -12.27 18.43 -16.34
N ILE A 14 -12.85 17.39 -16.90
CA ILE A 14 -12.77 16.04 -16.37
C ILE A 14 -11.33 15.59 -16.59
N TYR A 15 -10.50 15.61 -15.55
CA TYR A 15 -9.20 14.96 -15.57
C TYR A 15 -9.43 13.45 -15.61
N SER A 16 -9.52 12.91 -16.82
CA SER A 16 -9.41 11.47 -17.06
C SER A 16 -7.97 11.07 -16.77
N HIS A 17 -7.71 10.53 -15.58
CA HIS A 17 -6.45 9.86 -15.32
C HIS A 17 -6.37 8.65 -16.25
N ALA A 18 -5.54 8.72 -17.28
CA ALA A 18 -5.38 7.63 -18.24
C ALA A 18 -4.75 6.43 -17.52
N GLN A 19 -5.57 5.44 -17.21
CA GLN A 19 -5.11 4.14 -16.72
C GLN A 19 -4.37 3.39 -17.84
N ALA A 20 -3.62 2.34 -17.46
CA ALA A 20 -3.02 1.45 -18.45
C ALA A 20 -4.11 0.98 -19.45
N PRO A 21 -3.78 0.84 -20.74
CA PRO A 21 -4.74 0.34 -21.73
C PRO A 21 -5.39 -0.97 -21.28
N ASN A 22 -6.67 -1.15 -21.61
CA ASN A 22 -7.38 -2.36 -21.24
C ASN A 22 -6.63 -3.60 -21.70
N GLY A 23 -6.40 -4.55 -20.78
CA GLY A 23 -5.65 -5.77 -21.06
C GLY A 23 -4.12 -5.64 -21.09
N TYR A 24 -3.55 -4.44 -20.85
CA TYR A 24 -2.09 -4.23 -20.88
C TYR A 24 -1.32 -5.22 -19.99
N TYR A 25 -1.85 -5.53 -18.81
CA TYR A 25 -1.28 -6.50 -17.87
C TYR A 25 -2.01 -7.84 -17.83
N SER A 26 -2.79 -8.21 -18.85
CA SER A 26 -3.59 -9.45 -18.86
C SER A 26 -2.76 -10.74 -18.73
N SER A 27 -1.49 -10.72 -19.16
CA SER A 27 -0.56 -11.84 -18.99
C SER A 27 0.21 -11.83 -17.67
N ALA A 28 0.02 -10.82 -16.81
CA ALA A 28 0.67 -10.71 -15.50
C ALA A 28 -0.16 -11.43 -14.43
N THR A 29 -0.24 -12.76 -14.52
CA THR A 29 -1.06 -13.62 -13.67
C THR A 29 -0.26 -14.40 -12.62
N GLY A 30 1.06 -14.34 -12.68
CA GLY A 30 1.98 -15.05 -11.81
C GLY A 30 2.22 -14.37 -10.47
N ASN A 31 3.17 -14.93 -9.71
CA ASN A 31 3.57 -14.45 -8.39
C ASN A 31 5.08 -14.50 -8.22
N GLY A 32 5.60 -13.71 -7.28
CA GLY A 32 7.02 -13.65 -7.01
C GLY A 32 7.80 -13.34 -8.28
N TYR A 33 8.89 -14.01 -8.49
CA TYR A 33 9.74 -13.76 -9.66
C TYR A 33 9.14 -14.24 -10.99
N SER A 34 8.11 -15.11 -10.96
CA SER A 34 7.33 -15.44 -12.16
C SER A 34 6.55 -14.22 -12.65
N LEU A 35 5.90 -13.49 -11.74
CA LEU A 35 5.23 -12.22 -12.06
C LEU A 35 6.23 -11.20 -12.59
N LYS A 36 7.40 -11.07 -11.95
CA LYS A 36 8.46 -10.17 -12.42
C LYS A 36 8.84 -10.46 -13.89
N THR A 37 9.00 -11.75 -14.23
CA THR A 37 9.33 -12.16 -15.62
C THR A 37 8.18 -11.88 -16.59
N GLN A 38 6.93 -12.05 -16.17
CA GLN A 38 5.76 -11.68 -16.99
C GLN A 38 5.71 -10.17 -17.23
N LEU A 39 5.93 -9.35 -16.20
CA LEU A 39 6.04 -7.91 -16.32
C LEU A 39 7.20 -7.50 -17.23
N TYR A 40 8.38 -8.12 -17.08
CA TYR A 40 9.50 -7.94 -18.01
C TYR A 40 9.06 -8.16 -19.46
N ASN A 41 8.35 -9.25 -19.75
CA ASN A 41 7.90 -9.56 -21.11
C ASN A 41 6.92 -8.53 -21.66
N ILE A 42 6.12 -7.90 -20.81
CA ILE A 42 5.18 -6.83 -21.18
C ILE A 42 5.93 -5.52 -21.49
N ILE A 43 6.91 -5.16 -20.64
CA ILE A 43 7.53 -3.82 -20.69
C ILE A 43 8.89 -3.78 -21.39
N LYS A 44 9.47 -4.92 -21.79
CA LYS A 44 10.85 -5.01 -22.33
C LYS A 44 11.05 -4.30 -23.67
N ASN A 45 9.99 -4.17 -24.46
CA ASN A 45 10.04 -3.52 -25.74
C ASN A 45 9.50 -2.09 -25.60
N HIS A 46 10.37 -1.12 -25.78
CA HIS A 46 9.96 0.29 -25.83
C HIS A 46 10.68 1.02 -26.95
N ASN A 47 10.13 2.13 -27.38
CA ASN A 47 10.74 2.99 -28.38
C ASN A 47 11.84 3.82 -27.72
N ASP A 48 13.09 3.46 -27.94
CA ASP A 48 14.23 4.26 -27.52
C ASP A 48 14.20 5.61 -28.26
N ARG A 49 14.06 6.71 -27.52
CA ARG A 49 14.02 8.07 -28.06
C ARG A 49 15.41 8.73 -28.10
N GLY A 50 16.42 7.98 -27.71
CA GLY A 50 17.79 8.45 -27.59
C GLY A 50 18.01 9.40 -26.41
N TYR A 51 19.25 9.56 -26.02
CA TYR A 51 19.63 10.36 -24.85
C TYR A 51 19.17 11.82 -24.94
N SER A 52 19.28 12.45 -26.12
CA SER A 52 18.76 13.81 -26.36
C SER A 52 17.24 13.89 -26.34
N GLY A 53 16.55 12.79 -26.66
CA GLY A 53 15.08 12.72 -26.64
C GLY A 53 14.47 12.86 -25.24
N LEU A 54 15.24 12.65 -24.17
CA LEU A 54 14.83 12.89 -22.78
C LEU A 54 14.39 14.34 -22.57
N TRP A 55 15.11 15.31 -23.14
CA TRP A 55 14.74 16.72 -23.06
C TRP A 55 13.32 16.98 -23.56
N THR A 56 12.94 16.36 -24.68
CA THR A 56 11.57 16.48 -25.22
C THR A 56 10.57 15.74 -24.34
N THR A 57 10.96 14.61 -23.74
CA THR A 57 10.07 13.83 -22.86
C THR A 57 9.70 14.64 -21.62
N TYR A 58 10.64 15.33 -21.00
CA TYR A 58 10.41 16.16 -19.81
C TYR A 58 9.38 17.28 -20.01
N GLY A 59 9.20 17.72 -21.27
CA GLY A 59 8.17 18.71 -21.61
C GLY A 59 6.73 18.26 -21.30
N THR A 60 6.51 16.94 -21.15
CA THR A 60 5.20 16.36 -20.84
C THR A 60 5.19 15.43 -19.63
N SER A 61 6.35 14.91 -19.23
CA SER A 61 6.42 13.92 -18.15
C SER A 61 6.87 14.50 -16.81
N ASP A 62 7.62 15.59 -16.85
CA ASP A 62 8.26 16.14 -15.65
C ASP A 62 8.02 17.64 -15.56
N ARG A 63 6.72 18.03 -15.54
CA ARG A 63 6.26 19.40 -15.32
C ARG A 63 5.53 19.48 -14.00
N ASP A 64 5.70 20.59 -13.28
CA ASP A 64 4.94 20.81 -12.05
C ASP A 64 3.51 21.25 -12.37
N HIS A 65 2.59 20.29 -12.22
CA HIS A 65 1.15 20.46 -12.31
C HIS A 65 0.44 20.15 -10.98
N GLN A 66 1.18 19.83 -9.94
CA GLN A 66 0.60 19.25 -8.72
C GLN A 66 0.89 20.09 -7.46
N ASN A 67 2.11 20.59 -7.28
CA ASN A 67 2.48 21.34 -6.08
C ASN A 67 2.16 22.82 -6.24
N GLU A 68 3.09 23.65 -6.71
CA GLU A 68 2.83 25.06 -7.00
C GLU A 68 1.98 25.25 -8.25
N ASN A 69 1.92 24.21 -9.11
CA ASN A 69 1.22 24.23 -10.40
C ASN A 69 1.69 25.40 -11.29
N ASP A 70 2.97 25.67 -11.28
CA ASP A 70 3.61 26.78 -11.98
C ASP A 70 4.14 26.40 -13.36
N ASN A 71 4.01 25.10 -13.72
CA ASN A 71 4.43 24.53 -14.99
C ASN A 71 5.95 24.64 -15.25
N THR A 72 6.77 24.71 -14.21
CA THR A 72 8.22 24.59 -14.29
C THR A 72 8.64 23.11 -14.43
N ILE A 73 9.93 22.82 -14.48
CA ILE A 73 10.44 21.44 -14.44
C ILE A 73 10.25 20.92 -13.02
N PHE A 74 9.60 19.76 -12.89
CA PHE A 74 9.49 19.03 -11.63
C PHE A 74 10.81 18.31 -11.35
N ASP A 75 11.56 18.82 -10.39
CA ASP A 75 12.89 18.35 -10.01
C ASP A 75 12.84 17.71 -8.62
N LEU A 76 12.98 16.39 -8.51
CA LEU A 76 12.95 15.64 -7.24
C LEU A 76 13.98 16.13 -6.20
N TYR A 77 15.01 16.90 -6.62
CA TYR A 77 16.07 17.38 -5.76
C TYR A 77 15.92 18.88 -5.39
N SER A 78 14.91 19.56 -5.92
CA SER A 78 14.56 20.94 -5.52
C SER A 78 13.15 21.06 -4.99
N GLU A 79 12.27 20.20 -5.38
CA GLU A 79 10.85 20.21 -5.02
C GLU A 79 10.63 20.13 -3.51
N VAL A 80 9.70 20.92 -2.99
CA VAL A 80 9.27 20.94 -1.59
C VAL A 80 7.78 20.69 -1.52
N GLN A 81 7.38 19.47 -1.17
CA GLN A 81 5.97 19.09 -1.09
C GLN A 81 5.18 20.04 -0.15
N ASN A 82 4.11 20.64 -0.66
CA ASN A 82 3.28 21.63 0.04
C ASN A 82 4.04 22.89 0.50
N GLY A 83 5.15 23.22 -0.13
CA GLY A 83 5.98 24.38 0.16
C GLY A 83 6.39 25.11 -1.10
N LYS A 84 7.21 26.13 -0.94
CA LYS A 84 7.80 26.83 -2.07
C LYS A 84 9.18 26.26 -2.35
N ASP A 85 9.45 25.96 -3.62
CA ASP A 85 10.76 25.50 -4.07
C ASP A 85 11.85 26.55 -3.84
N PRO A 86 13.03 26.13 -3.41
CA PRO A 86 14.17 27.03 -3.25
C PRO A 86 14.63 27.65 -4.57
N TYR A 87 14.33 27.01 -5.69
CA TYR A 87 14.56 27.46 -7.06
C TYR A 87 13.80 26.59 -8.06
N ASN A 88 13.44 27.14 -9.22
CA ASN A 88 12.69 26.49 -10.27
C ASN A 88 13.40 26.61 -11.61
N TYR A 89 13.12 25.68 -12.54
CA TYR A 89 13.67 25.67 -13.89
C TYR A 89 12.58 25.75 -14.95
N SER A 90 12.73 26.69 -15.86
CA SER A 90 11.86 26.73 -17.02
C SER A 90 12.23 25.63 -18.01
N TYR A 91 11.22 24.94 -18.53
CA TYR A 91 11.42 23.91 -19.55
C TYR A 91 12.20 24.47 -20.76
N SER A 92 13.15 23.70 -21.26
CA SER A 92 14.03 23.95 -22.40
C SER A 92 15.05 25.08 -22.28
N THR A 93 15.04 25.88 -21.21
CA THR A 93 15.94 27.06 -21.11
C THR A 93 17.09 26.88 -20.12
N ASN A 94 16.89 26.10 -19.05
CA ASN A 94 17.89 25.96 -17.99
C ASN A 94 18.63 24.61 -18.04
N GLN A 95 18.71 23.98 -19.20
CA GLN A 95 19.45 22.72 -19.41
C GLN A 95 20.95 22.96 -19.39
N CYS A 96 21.71 22.10 -18.75
CA CYS A 96 23.18 22.23 -18.73
C CYS A 96 23.94 20.89 -18.70
N GLY A 97 25.22 20.98 -19.03
CA GLY A 97 26.24 19.96 -18.77
C GLY A 97 27.28 20.41 -17.74
N SER A 98 27.34 21.72 -17.45
CA SER A 98 28.23 22.31 -16.44
C SER A 98 27.43 23.28 -15.57
N TYR A 99 27.67 23.23 -14.27
CA TYR A 99 26.95 24.01 -13.26
C TYR A 99 27.92 24.73 -12.33
N SER A 100 27.53 25.89 -11.79
CA SER A 100 28.32 26.69 -10.87
C SER A 100 27.94 26.48 -9.40
N GLY A 101 26.77 25.90 -9.14
CA GLY A 101 26.23 25.63 -7.80
C GLY A 101 24.77 25.19 -7.88
N GLU A 102 24.19 24.90 -6.75
CA GLU A 102 22.78 24.51 -6.62
C GLU A 102 21.87 25.68 -7.06
N GLY A 103 20.87 25.38 -7.89
CA GLY A 103 19.96 26.35 -8.48
C GLY A 103 20.46 26.96 -9.79
N SER A 104 21.58 26.49 -10.40
CA SER A 104 22.08 27.06 -11.64
C SER A 104 21.42 26.52 -12.89
N CYS A 105 21.15 25.23 -12.96
CA CYS A 105 20.56 24.58 -14.12
C CYS A 105 20.22 23.12 -13.81
N TYR A 106 19.40 22.51 -14.66
CA TYR A 106 19.05 21.08 -14.53
C TYR A 106 19.68 20.22 -15.61
N ASN A 107 19.90 18.95 -15.29
CA ASN A 107 20.37 17.94 -16.21
C ASN A 107 19.55 16.63 -16.09
N ARG A 108 20.09 15.50 -16.55
CA ARG A 108 19.40 14.20 -16.60
C ARG A 108 19.98 13.28 -15.55
N GLU A 109 19.26 13.11 -14.44
CA GLU A 109 19.63 12.22 -13.35
C GLU A 109 19.25 10.78 -13.68
N HIS A 110 20.23 9.88 -13.62
CA HIS A 110 20.01 8.44 -13.71
C HIS A 110 19.96 7.84 -12.31
N MET A 111 18.80 7.38 -11.85
CA MET A 111 18.64 6.76 -10.53
C MET A 111 19.59 5.57 -10.35
N ILE A 112 19.80 4.78 -11.39
CA ILE A 112 20.92 3.85 -11.51
C ILE A 112 22.01 4.52 -12.36
N PRO A 113 23.20 4.80 -11.81
CA PRO A 113 24.25 5.54 -12.51
C PRO A 113 24.62 4.96 -13.86
N GLN A 114 24.87 5.80 -14.85
CA GLN A 114 25.25 5.39 -16.21
C GLN A 114 26.48 4.47 -16.24
N SER A 115 27.42 4.66 -15.31
CA SER A 115 28.62 3.83 -15.18
C SER A 115 28.32 2.37 -14.86
N VAL A 116 27.18 2.09 -14.21
CA VAL A 116 26.75 0.72 -13.84
C VAL A 116 26.48 -0.13 -15.08
N PHE A 117 25.96 0.48 -16.14
CA PHE A 117 25.63 -0.20 -17.40
C PHE A 117 26.40 0.36 -18.62
N ASN A 118 27.54 1.02 -18.38
CA ASN A 118 28.44 1.57 -19.39
C ASN A 118 27.75 2.49 -20.41
N SER A 119 26.79 3.31 -19.95
CA SER A 119 25.96 4.22 -20.77
C SER A 119 25.30 3.53 -21.98
N SER A 120 25.01 2.24 -21.86
CA SER A 120 24.46 1.43 -22.97
C SER A 120 22.99 1.72 -23.21
N SER A 121 22.60 1.78 -24.48
CA SER A 121 21.18 1.82 -24.87
C SER A 121 20.54 0.43 -24.65
N PRO A 122 19.21 0.40 -24.34
CA PRO A 122 18.32 1.55 -24.23
C PRO A 122 18.31 2.19 -22.83
N MET A 123 19.11 1.72 -21.88
CA MET A 123 19.11 2.20 -20.48
C MET A 123 19.47 3.69 -20.37
N VAL A 124 20.41 4.18 -21.20
CA VAL A 124 20.88 5.57 -21.14
C VAL A 124 19.80 6.60 -21.49
N SER A 125 18.67 6.16 -22.05
CA SER A 125 17.58 7.01 -22.56
C SER A 125 16.19 6.61 -22.05
N ASP A 126 16.08 5.68 -21.09
CA ASP A 126 14.79 5.21 -20.58
C ASP A 126 14.26 6.15 -19.49
N ALA A 127 13.27 6.96 -19.86
CA ALA A 127 12.70 8.00 -19.01
C ALA A 127 12.02 7.46 -17.72
N HIS A 128 11.69 6.17 -17.62
CA HIS A 128 11.07 5.63 -16.41
C HIS A 128 11.98 5.64 -15.17
N PHE A 129 13.29 5.74 -15.35
CA PHE A 129 14.24 5.86 -14.23
C PHE A 129 15.26 6.99 -14.43
N ILE A 130 15.01 7.88 -15.40
CA ILE A 130 15.81 9.07 -15.64
C ILE A 130 14.90 10.29 -15.55
N THR A 131 15.24 11.25 -14.70
CA THR A 131 14.43 12.42 -14.41
C THR A 131 15.26 13.70 -14.50
N PRO A 132 14.66 14.87 -14.80
CA PRO A 132 15.41 16.12 -14.68
C PRO A 132 15.67 16.42 -13.21
N THR A 133 16.88 16.86 -12.88
CA THR A 133 17.26 17.32 -11.56
C THR A 133 18.30 18.41 -11.64
N ASP A 134 18.41 19.23 -10.57
CA ASP A 134 19.50 20.18 -10.41
C ASP A 134 20.86 19.53 -10.71
N GLY A 135 21.64 20.15 -11.59
CA GLY A 135 22.92 19.62 -12.04
C GLY A 135 23.96 19.49 -10.94
N TYR A 136 23.98 20.45 -10.01
CA TYR A 136 24.91 20.44 -8.87
C TYR A 136 24.54 19.34 -7.86
N VAL A 137 23.24 19.19 -7.55
CA VAL A 137 22.77 18.14 -6.65
C VAL A 137 22.98 16.74 -7.27
N ASN A 138 22.72 16.57 -8.56
CA ASN A 138 23.08 15.36 -9.30
C ASN A 138 24.61 15.08 -9.19
N GLY A 139 25.45 16.12 -9.32
CA GLY A 139 26.89 16.01 -9.10
C GLY A 139 27.27 15.64 -7.66
N ILE A 140 26.54 16.14 -6.64
CA ILE A 140 26.71 15.73 -5.24
C ILE A 140 26.36 14.27 -5.06
N ARG A 141 25.20 13.84 -5.60
CA ARG A 141 24.78 12.44 -5.55
C ARG A 141 25.79 11.53 -6.26
N SER A 142 26.37 11.98 -7.39
CA SER A 142 27.38 11.21 -8.11
C SER A 142 26.91 9.77 -8.42
N ASN A 143 27.72 8.76 -8.13
CA ASN A 143 27.38 7.34 -8.28
C ASN A 143 26.98 6.68 -6.93
N TYR A 144 26.83 7.44 -5.87
CA TYR A 144 26.44 6.88 -4.58
C TYR A 144 25.03 6.26 -4.66
N PRO A 145 24.77 5.14 -3.97
CA PRO A 145 23.44 4.59 -3.89
C PRO A 145 22.49 5.54 -3.14
N HIS A 146 21.21 5.48 -3.47
CA HIS A 146 20.19 6.09 -2.63
C HIS A 146 20.04 5.28 -1.34
N GLY A 147 19.84 5.97 -0.21
CA GLY A 147 19.68 5.33 1.10
C GLY A 147 19.51 6.34 2.22
N ASP A 148 18.98 5.89 3.35
CA ASP A 148 18.83 6.73 4.54
C ASP A 148 20.20 7.12 5.11
N VAL A 149 20.37 8.39 5.48
CA VAL A 149 21.63 8.99 5.97
C VAL A 149 21.64 9.04 7.49
N ALA A 150 22.65 8.42 8.10
CA ALA A 150 22.88 8.47 9.56
C ALA A 150 23.52 9.79 9.98
N SER A 151 24.49 10.29 9.20
CA SER A 151 25.18 11.55 9.45
C SER A 151 25.47 12.26 8.13
N ALA A 152 24.84 13.40 7.93
CA ALA A 152 24.96 14.18 6.71
C ALA A 152 26.31 14.91 6.66
N SER A 153 27.03 14.76 5.54
CA SER A 153 28.18 15.58 5.17
C SER A 153 27.79 16.79 4.32
N LYS A 154 26.66 16.68 3.59
CA LYS A 154 26.03 17.76 2.83
C LYS A 154 24.52 17.67 2.97
N THR A 155 23.85 18.82 2.96
CA THR A 155 22.40 18.94 2.88
C THR A 155 22.08 19.95 1.77
N THR A 156 21.19 19.58 0.86
CA THR A 156 20.73 20.44 -0.24
C THR A 156 19.65 21.42 0.24
N ARG A 157 19.24 22.35 -0.61
CA ARG A 157 18.28 23.40 -0.23
C ARG A 157 16.86 22.83 -0.01
N ASN A 158 16.48 21.75 -0.66
CA ASN A 158 15.20 21.10 -0.38
C ASN A 158 15.24 20.14 0.82
N GLY A 159 16.43 19.88 1.40
CA GLY A 159 16.61 19.03 2.56
C GLY A 159 17.14 17.62 2.25
N SER A 160 17.38 17.27 0.98
CA SER A 160 18.06 16.02 0.62
C SER A 160 19.47 15.98 1.18
N LYS A 161 20.03 14.81 1.46
CA LYS A 161 21.30 14.66 2.20
C LYS A 161 22.25 13.71 1.50
N LEU A 162 23.54 14.01 1.57
CA LEU A 162 24.62 13.07 1.30
C LEU A 162 25.37 12.80 2.60
N GLY A 163 25.68 11.53 2.90
CA GLY A 163 26.39 11.23 4.14
C GLY A 163 26.64 9.74 4.34
N THR A 164 27.05 9.39 5.56
CA THR A 164 27.20 7.98 5.96
C THR A 164 25.84 7.29 6.03
N SER A 165 25.81 6.02 5.61
CA SER A 165 24.57 5.25 5.53
C SER A 165 23.98 4.91 6.89
N ALA A 166 22.65 5.00 7.00
CA ALA A 166 21.84 4.36 8.03
C ALA A 166 21.25 3.02 7.56
N VAL A 167 21.46 2.63 6.30
CA VAL A 167 20.97 1.36 5.76
C VAL A 167 21.67 0.20 6.46
N SER A 168 20.90 -0.62 7.15
CA SER A 168 21.44 -1.76 7.92
C SER A 168 22.29 -2.68 7.04
N GLY A 169 23.53 -2.94 7.44
CA GLY A 169 24.46 -3.80 6.69
C GLY A 169 25.19 -3.11 5.53
N TYR A 170 25.07 -1.78 5.37
CA TYR A 170 25.87 -1.00 4.43
C TYR A 170 26.51 0.21 5.12
N SER A 171 27.82 0.34 5.07
CA SER A 171 28.59 1.38 5.77
C SER A 171 29.15 2.47 4.85
N GLY A 172 28.82 2.43 3.55
CA GLY A 172 29.31 3.42 2.57
C GLY A 172 28.55 4.75 2.63
N THR A 173 28.90 5.65 1.71
CA THR A 173 28.15 6.89 1.48
C THR A 173 26.87 6.62 0.71
N VAL A 174 25.78 7.28 1.09
CA VAL A 174 24.47 7.24 0.42
C VAL A 174 23.92 8.65 0.23
N PHE A 175 23.00 8.78 -0.73
CA PHE A 175 22.20 9.99 -0.93
C PHE A 175 20.76 9.72 -0.51
N GLU A 176 20.26 10.52 0.43
CA GLU A 176 18.88 10.46 0.94
C GLU A 176 18.06 11.58 0.32
N PRO A 177 17.06 11.28 -0.54
CA PRO A 177 16.09 12.26 -0.98
C PRO A 177 15.15 12.64 0.18
N VAL A 178 14.40 13.73 0.05
CA VAL A 178 13.33 14.04 1.00
C VAL A 178 12.26 12.94 1.01
N ASP A 179 11.59 12.77 2.14
CA ASP A 179 10.66 11.63 2.36
C ASP A 179 9.54 11.56 1.33
N ALA A 180 9.09 12.71 0.81
CA ALA A 180 8.04 12.83 -0.18
C ALA A 180 8.32 12.17 -1.55
N PHE A 181 9.59 11.82 -1.84
CA PHE A 181 10.01 11.21 -3.11
C PHE A 181 10.75 9.89 -2.95
N LYS A 182 10.79 9.35 -1.74
CA LYS A 182 11.43 8.05 -1.46
C LYS A 182 10.75 6.92 -2.21
N GLY A 183 9.41 6.91 -2.22
CA GLY A 183 8.60 5.93 -2.95
C GLY A 183 8.75 6.04 -4.46
N ASP A 184 8.76 7.28 -5.00
CA ASP A 184 9.01 7.54 -6.42
C ASP A 184 10.32 6.87 -6.87
N ILE A 185 11.40 7.13 -6.14
CA ILE A 185 12.74 6.59 -6.44
C ILE A 185 12.74 5.07 -6.26
N ALA A 186 12.13 4.53 -5.21
CA ALA A 186 12.01 3.07 -5.03
C ALA A 186 11.30 2.40 -6.22
N ARG A 187 10.22 2.98 -6.74
CA ARG A 187 9.50 2.47 -7.91
C ARG A 187 10.31 2.58 -9.21
N MET A 188 11.22 3.54 -9.31
CA MET A 188 12.19 3.61 -10.42
C MET A 188 13.23 2.48 -10.34
N TYR A 189 13.73 2.14 -9.13
CA TYR A 189 14.62 0.99 -8.91
C TYR A 189 13.92 -0.34 -9.23
N PHE A 190 12.70 -0.55 -8.76
CA PHE A 190 11.92 -1.77 -9.07
C PHE A 190 11.62 -1.90 -10.57
N TYR A 191 11.34 -0.77 -11.24
CA TYR A 191 11.20 -0.75 -12.70
C TYR A 191 12.49 -1.20 -13.38
N PHE A 192 13.63 -0.62 -13.07
CA PHE A 192 14.91 -1.00 -13.65
C PHE A 192 15.21 -2.49 -13.43
N ALA A 193 15.04 -2.97 -12.20
CA ALA A 193 15.25 -4.38 -11.85
C ALA A 193 14.36 -5.33 -12.65
N THR A 194 13.18 -4.88 -13.07
CA THR A 194 12.24 -5.67 -13.87
C THR A 194 12.48 -5.50 -15.36
N ARG A 195 12.57 -4.26 -15.85
CA ARG A 195 12.76 -3.96 -17.27
C ARG A 195 14.05 -4.54 -17.84
N TYR A 196 15.09 -4.59 -17.02
CA TYR A 196 16.42 -5.08 -17.41
C TYR A 196 16.78 -6.42 -16.75
N GLN A 197 15.78 -7.23 -16.45
CA GLN A 197 15.94 -8.53 -15.80
C GLN A 197 16.95 -9.45 -16.51
N ASN A 198 17.03 -9.37 -17.84
CA ASN A 198 17.94 -10.18 -18.65
C ASN A 198 19.41 -9.80 -18.55
N THR A 199 19.74 -8.61 -18.06
CA THR A 199 21.12 -8.08 -18.01
C THR A 199 21.55 -7.63 -16.62
N VAL A 200 20.60 -7.30 -15.72
CA VAL A 200 20.87 -6.69 -14.41
C VAL A 200 21.80 -7.49 -13.52
N ALA A 201 21.81 -8.82 -13.64
CA ALA A 201 22.72 -9.70 -12.89
C ALA A 201 24.20 -9.49 -13.22
N ASN A 202 24.50 -8.88 -14.36
CA ASN A 202 25.87 -8.60 -14.81
C ASN A 202 26.42 -7.25 -14.32
N TYR A 203 25.60 -6.44 -13.65
CA TYR A 203 25.98 -5.10 -13.23
C TYR A 203 26.49 -5.10 -11.79
N SER A 204 27.64 -4.47 -11.57
CA SER A 204 28.20 -4.24 -10.24
C SER A 204 27.76 -2.89 -9.71
N TYR A 205 27.00 -2.90 -8.62
CA TYR A 205 26.55 -1.70 -7.92
C TYR A 205 26.28 -2.04 -6.44
N PRO A 206 26.58 -1.16 -5.47
CA PRO A 206 26.43 -1.51 -4.05
C PRO A 206 25.05 -1.99 -3.63
N MET A 207 24.01 -1.58 -4.35
CA MET A 207 22.64 -2.02 -4.11
C MET A 207 22.32 -3.41 -4.68
N PHE A 208 23.13 -3.95 -5.60
CA PHE A 208 22.83 -5.17 -6.35
C PHE A 208 23.51 -6.40 -5.76
N ASN A 209 22.85 -7.54 -5.85
CA ASN A 209 23.35 -8.84 -5.41
C ASN A 209 23.76 -9.77 -6.58
N ASN A 210 23.86 -9.22 -7.79
CA ASN A 210 24.23 -9.94 -9.01
C ASN A 210 23.29 -11.11 -9.37
N THR A 211 22.01 -10.99 -9.03
CA THR A 211 20.97 -11.94 -9.46
C THR A 211 19.91 -11.25 -10.31
N SER A 212 19.30 -12.00 -11.23
CA SER A 212 18.21 -11.49 -12.08
C SER A 212 16.84 -11.47 -11.38
N ASN A 213 16.70 -12.18 -10.26
CA ASN A 213 15.44 -12.31 -9.53
C ASN A 213 15.29 -11.23 -8.45
N GLN A 214 16.02 -11.36 -7.36
CA GLN A 214 15.97 -10.40 -6.25
C GLN A 214 16.59 -9.07 -6.65
N VAL A 215 17.69 -9.08 -7.38
CA VAL A 215 18.48 -7.94 -7.88
C VAL A 215 19.18 -7.16 -6.78
N PHE A 216 18.46 -6.76 -5.75
CA PHE A 216 18.97 -5.95 -4.64
C PHE A 216 19.58 -6.82 -3.54
N THR A 217 20.61 -6.32 -2.85
CA THR A 217 21.01 -6.89 -1.56
C THR A 217 19.84 -6.81 -0.58
N THR A 218 19.80 -7.70 0.41
CA THR A 218 18.69 -7.72 1.38
C THR A 218 18.52 -6.38 2.10
N SER A 219 19.61 -5.72 2.45
CA SER A 219 19.61 -4.41 3.10
C SER A 219 18.92 -3.34 2.27
N PHE A 220 19.34 -3.17 1.03
CA PHE A 220 18.75 -2.18 0.13
C PHE A 220 17.34 -2.58 -0.32
N LEU A 221 17.04 -3.86 -0.47
CA LEU A 221 15.68 -4.32 -0.76
C LEU A 221 14.71 -3.93 0.36
N ASN A 222 15.08 -4.20 1.61
CA ASN A 222 14.23 -3.85 2.76
C ASN A 222 14.00 -2.34 2.86
N MET A 223 15.02 -1.53 2.61
CA MET A 223 14.90 -0.07 2.56
C MET A 223 13.96 0.38 1.43
N LEU A 224 14.15 -0.14 0.20
CA LEU A 224 13.28 0.22 -0.94
C LEU A 224 11.82 -0.20 -0.73
N LEU A 225 11.58 -1.35 -0.07
CA LEU A 225 10.23 -1.78 0.33
C LEU A 225 9.62 -0.84 1.37
N ALA A 226 10.42 -0.39 2.35
CA ALA A 226 9.97 0.59 3.35
C ALA A 226 9.65 1.94 2.70
N TRP A 227 10.49 2.44 1.80
CA TRP A 227 10.25 3.68 1.07
C TRP A 227 8.99 3.60 0.19
N HIS A 228 8.81 2.49 -0.52
CA HIS A 228 7.61 2.25 -1.32
C HIS A 228 6.32 2.25 -0.50
N ALA A 229 6.37 1.70 0.72
CA ALA A 229 5.22 1.65 1.63
C ALA A 229 4.95 3.01 2.31
N GLN A 230 6.01 3.77 2.62
CA GLN A 230 5.93 5.06 3.30
C GLN A 230 5.40 6.17 2.38
N ASP A 231 5.78 6.13 1.10
CA ASP A 231 5.43 7.11 0.09
C ASP A 231 4.64 6.44 -1.05
N PRO A 232 3.29 6.40 -0.96
CA PRO A 232 2.41 5.80 -1.96
C PRO A 232 2.45 6.53 -3.29
N VAL A 233 2.00 5.84 -4.36
CA VAL A 233 1.93 6.42 -5.72
C VAL A 233 1.12 7.70 -5.72
N SER A 234 1.75 8.77 -6.21
CA SER A 234 1.19 10.11 -6.32
C SER A 234 0.47 10.33 -7.67
N ALA A 235 -0.36 11.37 -7.74
CA ALA A 235 -0.99 11.81 -8.99
C ALA A 235 0.07 12.20 -10.04
N ARG A 236 1.17 12.81 -9.61
CA ARG A 236 2.31 13.16 -10.47
C ARG A 236 2.94 11.93 -11.12
N GLU A 237 3.18 10.86 -10.36
CA GLU A 237 3.74 9.63 -10.94
C GLU A 237 2.80 9.01 -11.98
N ILE A 238 1.48 9.04 -11.74
CA ILE A 238 0.49 8.55 -12.71
C ILE A 238 0.55 9.39 -13.99
N GLU A 239 0.57 10.70 -13.89
CA GLU A 239 0.71 11.62 -15.02
C GLU A 239 2.01 11.36 -15.78
N ARG A 240 3.13 11.27 -15.06
CA ARG A 240 4.45 10.94 -15.61
C ARG A 240 4.46 9.61 -16.36
N ASN A 241 3.90 8.56 -15.76
CA ASN A 241 3.81 7.23 -16.38
C ASN A 241 3.01 7.25 -17.69
N ASN A 242 1.92 8.02 -17.74
CA ASN A 242 1.11 8.22 -18.95
C ASN A 242 1.87 8.98 -20.04
N ALA A 243 2.55 10.06 -19.69
CA ALA A 243 3.32 10.86 -20.64
C ALA A 243 4.49 10.07 -21.22
N ILE A 244 5.21 9.29 -20.39
CA ILE A 244 6.28 8.42 -20.86
C ILE A 244 5.72 7.31 -21.76
N TYR A 245 4.59 6.70 -21.40
CA TYR A 245 3.93 5.70 -22.25
C TYR A 245 3.60 6.25 -23.64
N ALA A 246 3.07 7.43 -23.72
CA ALA A 246 2.77 8.08 -25.00
C ALA A 246 4.02 8.24 -25.90
N ARG A 247 5.20 8.35 -25.31
CA ARG A 247 6.46 8.51 -26.03
C ARG A 247 7.24 7.22 -26.24
N GLN A 248 7.34 6.37 -25.20
CA GLN A 248 8.15 5.16 -25.23
C GLN A 248 7.36 3.89 -25.52
N GLY A 249 6.04 3.89 -25.28
CA GLY A 249 5.16 2.75 -25.53
C GLY A 249 5.18 1.68 -24.45
N ASN A 250 5.91 1.88 -23.34
CA ASN A 250 5.87 1.02 -22.17
C ASN A 250 5.53 1.82 -20.91
N ARG A 251 5.17 1.11 -19.83
CA ARG A 251 4.74 1.70 -18.57
C ARG A 251 5.58 1.18 -17.40
N ASN A 252 5.65 1.94 -16.33
CA ASN A 252 6.14 1.43 -15.06
C ASN A 252 5.00 0.68 -14.35
N PRO A 253 5.08 -0.66 -14.22
CA PRO A 253 4.01 -1.46 -13.64
C PRO A 253 3.82 -1.21 -12.15
N PHE A 254 4.81 -0.67 -11.46
CA PHE A 254 4.79 -0.39 -10.02
C PHE A 254 4.11 0.94 -9.69
N ILE A 255 3.81 1.75 -10.70
CA ILE A 255 2.92 2.91 -10.62
C ILE A 255 1.49 2.48 -10.93
N ASP A 256 1.26 1.68 -11.97
CA ASP A 256 -0.08 1.20 -12.33
C ASP A 256 -0.67 0.21 -11.31
N ASN A 257 0.19 -0.65 -10.73
CA ASN A 257 -0.15 -1.66 -9.73
C ASN A 257 0.92 -1.69 -8.62
N PRO A 258 0.89 -0.78 -7.65
CA PRO A 258 1.90 -0.69 -6.59
C PRO A 258 2.08 -2.01 -5.81
N ASN A 259 1.00 -2.78 -5.66
CA ASN A 259 1.05 -4.08 -4.97
C ASN A 259 1.96 -5.12 -5.66
N TYR A 260 2.29 -4.95 -6.94
CA TYR A 260 3.25 -5.84 -7.59
C TYR A 260 4.62 -5.85 -6.92
N VAL A 261 5.03 -4.74 -6.28
CA VAL A 261 6.27 -4.70 -5.49
C VAL A 261 6.23 -5.73 -4.37
N ASN A 262 5.15 -5.74 -3.58
CA ASN A 262 4.98 -6.67 -2.47
C ASN A 262 4.84 -8.12 -2.96
N VAL A 263 4.13 -8.35 -4.05
CA VAL A 263 3.96 -9.68 -4.64
C VAL A 263 5.30 -10.25 -5.14
N ILE A 264 6.20 -9.42 -5.64
CA ILE A 264 7.49 -9.87 -6.21
C ILE A 264 8.56 -10.00 -5.12
N TRP A 265 8.72 -8.99 -4.25
CA TRP A 265 9.85 -8.90 -3.32
C TRP A 265 9.46 -8.92 -1.84
N GLY A 266 8.19 -8.69 -1.50
CA GLY A 266 7.75 -8.64 -0.09
C GLY A 266 7.82 -9.97 0.66
N GLY A 267 8.12 -11.08 -0.03
CA GLY A 267 8.22 -12.42 0.56
C GLY A 267 9.66 -12.91 0.90
N THR A 268 10.71 -12.09 0.74
CA THR A 268 12.10 -12.52 0.94
C THR A 268 12.67 -12.06 2.27
N SER A 269 12.47 -12.83 3.32
CA SER A 269 13.39 -12.87 4.46
C SER A 269 13.79 -14.31 4.73
N SER A 270 15.03 -14.60 4.40
CA SER A 270 15.94 -15.67 4.87
C SER A 270 16.43 -16.65 3.84
N GLY A 271 17.74 -16.68 3.82
CA GLY A 271 18.57 -17.39 2.93
C GLY A 271 18.58 -18.92 3.01
N GLY A 272 19.08 -19.49 1.93
CA GLY A 272 19.87 -20.73 1.94
C GLY A 272 19.15 -22.00 1.53
N GLY A 273 19.43 -22.49 0.29
CA GLY A 273 19.59 -23.93 0.04
C GLY A 273 18.44 -24.68 -0.64
N ASN A 274 18.48 -24.67 -1.94
CA ASN A 274 18.30 -25.77 -2.92
C ASN A 274 17.20 -26.84 -2.80
N THR A 275 16.61 -27.04 -3.96
CA THR A 275 15.94 -28.20 -4.60
C THR A 275 14.47 -28.48 -4.35
N GLY A 276 13.75 -28.49 -5.47
CA GLY A 276 12.68 -29.44 -5.77
C GLY A 276 11.29 -28.89 -5.93
N GLY A 277 10.91 -28.70 -7.17
CA GLY A 277 9.62 -28.66 -7.83
C GLY A 277 8.30 -28.72 -7.04
N GLY A 278 7.42 -27.82 -7.41
CA GLY A 278 6.02 -27.89 -7.02
C GLY A 278 5.30 -26.57 -7.24
N THR A 279 4.55 -26.49 -8.32
CA THR A 279 3.60 -25.43 -8.64
C THR A 279 2.66 -25.13 -7.49
N THR A 280 2.60 -23.88 -7.03
CA THR A 280 1.38 -23.32 -6.45
C THR A 280 1.31 -21.80 -6.57
N SER A 281 0.11 -21.39 -6.83
CA SER A 281 -0.48 -20.07 -7.07
C SER A 281 -0.24 -19.09 -5.93
N GLY A 282 -0.01 -17.86 -6.28
CA GLY A 282 0.30 -16.71 -5.50
C GLY A 282 -0.44 -16.41 -4.23
N SER A 283 0.32 -16.30 -3.18
CA SER A 283 -0.13 -16.17 -1.82
C SER A 283 0.40 -14.88 -1.20
N LYS A 284 -0.49 -14.05 -0.63
CA LYS A 284 -0.14 -13.18 0.49
C LYS A 284 0.54 -14.07 1.54
N SER A 285 1.62 -13.61 2.17
CA SER A 285 2.68 -14.49 2.67
C SER A 285 2.31 -15.59 3.65
N ASP A 286 1.29 -15.43 4.52
CA ASP A 286 0.78 -16.47 5.43
C ASP A 286 -0.45 -15.97 6.23
N LEU A 287 -0.93 -16.80 7.17
CA LEU A 287 -1.94 -16.43 8.15
C LEU A 287 -1.37 -15.40 9.13
N PHE A 288 -2.23 -14.52 9.65
CA PHE A 288 -1.84 -13.50 10.63
C PHE A 288 -2.91 -13.28 11.70
N LEU A 289 -2.50 -12.75 12.86
CA LEU A 289 -3.37 -12.35 13.94
C LEU A 289 -4.11 -11.07 13.54
N SER A 290 -5.43 -11.09 13.48
CA SER A 290 -6.28 -9.98 13.02
C SER A 290 -7.02 -9.27 14.16
N GLU A 291 -7.29 -9.95 15.27
CA GLU A 291 -7.90 -9.36 16.46
C GLU A 291 -7.36 -9.98 17.73
N TYR A 292 -7.16 -9.15 18.75
CA TYR A 292 -6.72 -9.52 20.09
C TYR A 292 -7.62 -8.83 21.10
N VAL A 293 -8.31 -9.61 21.91
CA VAL A 293 -9.18 -9.10 22.98
C VAL A 293 -8.54 -9.41 24.33
N GLU A 294 -8.02 -8.38 24.97
CA GLU A 294 -7.61 -8.39 26.39
C GLU A 294 -8.71 -7.66 27.15
N GLY A 295 -9.85 -8.37 27.36
CA GLY A 295 -11.00 -7.87 28.11
C GLY A 295 -10.90 -8.19 29.58
N SER A 296 -11.89 -7.73 30.35
CA SER A 296 -11.97 -7.96 31.79
C SER A 296 -12.05 -9.46 32.13
N SER A 297 -11.37 -9.88 33.18
CA SER A 297 -11.40 -11.27 33.67
C SER A 297 -11.02 -12.28 32.56
N ASN A 298 -11.91 -13.22 32.23
CA ASN A 298 -11.68 -14.27 31.24
C ASN A 298 -12.13 -13.89 29.82
N ASN A 299 -12.45 -12.63 29.55
CA ASN A 299 -12.77 -12.16 28.20
C ASN A 299 -11.49 -12.05 27.36
N LYS A 300 -10.90 -13.19 27.03
CA LYS A 300 -9.68 -13.31 26.23
C LYS A 300 -10.00 -14.03 24.94
N ALA A 301 -9.64 -13.41 23.82
CA ALA A 301 -9.83 -13.98 22.48
C ALA A 301 -8.75 -13.56 21.51
N LEU A 302 -8.51 -14.42 20.53
CA LEU A 302 -7.63 -14.18 19.38
C LEU A 302 -8.39 -14.50 18.08
N GLU A 303 -8.14 -13.74 17.04
CA GLU A 303 -8.59 -14.05 15.71
C GLU A 303 -7.40 -14.16 14.76
N ILE A 304 -7.39 -15.20 13.95
CA ILE A 304 -6.44 -15.41 12.85
C ILE A 304 -7.18 -15.22 11.54
N LYS A 305 -6.60 -14.49 10.61
CA LYS A 305 -7.16 -14.25 9.28
C LYS A 305 -6.33 -14.90 8.19
N ASN A 306 -7.02 -15.42 7.18
CA ASN A 306 -6.42 -15.93 5.95
C ASN A 306 -6.71 -14.97 4.80
N GLU A 307 -5.71 -14.29 4.31
CA GLU A 307 -5.78 -13.49 3.08
C GLU A 307 -4.80 -14.00 2.01
N THR A 308 -4.39 -15.27 2.12
CA THR A 308 -3.37 -15.85 1.23
C THR A 308 -3.81 -16.07 -0.21
N GLY A 309 -5.09 -15.86 -0.53
CA GLY A 309 -5.65 -16.15 -1.86
C GLY A 309 -6.12 -17.60 -2.03
N SER A 310 -5.82 -18.50 -1.09
CA SER A 310 -6.21 -19.91 -1.12
C SER A 310 -6.56 -20.43 0.27
N SER A 311 -7.20 -21.61 0.34
CA SER A 311 -7.42 -22.29 1.61
C SER A 311 -6.09 -22.77 2.20
N VAL A 312 -5.89 -22.59 3.51
CA VAL A 312 -4.68 -22.99 4.24
C VAL A 312 -5.00 -24.07 5.25
N SER A 313 -4.26 -25.19 5.21
CA SER A 313 -4.30 -26.20 6.27
C SER A 313 -3.64 -25.66 7.53
N LEU A 314 -4.31 -25.78 8.67
CA LEU A 314 -3.79 -25.33 9.97
C LEU A 314 -2.84 -26.36 10.61
N SER A 315 -2.60 -27.49 9.96
CA SER A 315 -1.58 -28.44 10.40
C SER A 315 -0.20 -27.78 10.47
N GLY A 316 0.43 -27.89 11.62
CA GLY A 316 1.71 -27.22 11.91
C GLY A 316 1.59 -25.80 12.45
N TYR A 317 0.39 -25.22 12.52
CA TYR A 317 0.21 -23.93 13.18
C TYR A 317 -0.07 -24.08 14.67
N SER A 318 0.44 -23.13 15.46
CA SER A 318 0.17 -23.05 16.90
C SER A 318 0.22 -21.61 17.40
N ILE A 319 -0.54 -21.35 18.47
CA ILE A 319 -0.42 -20.11 19.25
C ILE A 319 0.48 -20.39 20.44
N LYS A 320 1.42 -19.51 20.73
CA LYS A 320 2.25 -19.54 21.94
C LYS A 320 2.24 -18.19 22.65
N LYS A 321 2.40 -18.23 23.97
CA LYS A 321 2.45 -17.05 24.84
C LYS A 321 3.78 -16.98 25.55
N GLN A 322 4.35 -15.78 25.70
CA GLN A 322 5.48 -15.51 26.58
C GLN A 322 4.96 -14.79 27.83
N THR A 323 5.06 -15.43 28.99
CA THR A 323 4.50 -14.90 30.24
C THR A 323 5.31 -13.68 30.72
N ASN A 324 4.63 -12.57 31.01
CA ASN A 324 5.22 -11.30 31.44
C ASN A 324 6.39 -10.82 30.57
N GLY A 325 6.29 -11.04 29.28
CA GLY A 325 7.29 -10.62 28.29
C GLY A 325 8.71 -11.11 28.60
N SER A 326 8.87 -12.27 29.21
CA SER A 326 10.19 -12.82 29.57
C SER A 326 10.24 -14.34 29.52
N GLY A 327 11.45 -14.91 29.41
CA GLY A 327 11.64 -16.34 29.37
C GLY A 327 11.25 -17.01 28.08
N SER A 328 11.01 -18.32 28.13
CA SER A 328 10.66 -19.12 26.95
C SER A 328 9.19 -18.99 26.59
N TRP A 329 8.89 -19.22 25.30
CA TRP A 329 7.53 -19.42 24.84
C TRP A 329 6.88 -20.62 25.50
N SER A 330 5.56 -20.58 25.72
CA SER A 330 4.77 -21.72 26.19
C SER A 330 4.88 -22.92 25.21
N SER A 331 4.42 -24.09 25.65
CA SER A 331 4.40 -25.31 24.82
C SER A 331 3.59 -25.11 23.53
N GLY A 332 2.54 -24.30 23.60
CA GLY A 332 1.72 -23.87 22.48
C GLY A 332 0.39 -24.63 22.36
N LEU A 333 -0.62 -23.90 21.90
CA LEU A 333 -1.93 -24.41 21.51
C LEU A 333 -1.88 -24.75 20.02
N THR A 334 -1.92 -26.03 19.67
CA THR A 334 -1.92 -26.50 18.29
C THR A 334 -3.27 -26.20 17.62
N LEU A 335 -3.22 -25.71 16.39
CA LEU A 335 -4.39 -25.44 15.57
C LEU A 335 -4.68 -26.64 14.63
N SER A 336 -5.92 -26.78 14.19
CA SER A 336 -6.33 -27.87 13.30
C SER A 336 -7.44 -27.44 12.35
N GLY A 337 -7.62 -28.22 11.27
CA GLY A 337 -8.61 -27.96 10.23
C GLY A 337 -8.05 -27.19 9.04
N THR A 338 -8.92 -26.55 8.30
CA THR A 338 -8.57 -25.76 7.11
C THR A 338 -9.26 -24.40 7.20
N LEU A 339 -8.51 -23.32 6.99
CA LEU A 339 -9.03 -21.97 6.95
C LEU A 339 -9.14 -21.50 5.50
N ALA A 340 -10.37 -21.27 5.04
CA ALA A 340 -10.63 -20.81 3.67
C ALA A 340 -10.02 -19.41 3.43
N ASN A 341 -9.77 -19.07 2.18
CA ASN A 341 -9.35 -17.70 1.82
C ASN A 341 -10.39 -16.67 2.29
N ASN A 342 -9.94 -15.57 2.83
CA ASN A 342 -10.74 -14.55 3.53
C ASN A 342 -11.50 -15.08 4.77
N GLY A 343 -11.20 -16.29 5.21
CA GLY A 343 -11.75 -16.87 6.44
C GLY A 343 -11.08 -16.34 7.68
N LYS A 344 -11.79 -16.44 8.80
CA LYS A 344 -11.35 -16.09 10.14
C LYS A 344 -11.41 -17.30 11.06
N TYR A 345 -10.42 -17.44 11.94
CA TYR A 345 -10.33 -18.52 12.93
C TYR A 345 -10.28 -17.92 14.31
N VAL A 346 -11.35 -18.10 15.07
CA VAL A 346 -11.54 -17.50 16.40
C VAL A 346 -11.18 -18.49 17.50
N ILE A 347 -10.34 -18.07 18.43
CA ILE A 347 -9.91 -18.83 19.59
C ILE A 347 -10.28 -18.04 20.84
N VAL A 348 -11.01 -18.64 21.77
CA VAL A 348 -11.48 -17.97 22.98
C VAL A 348 -11.15 -18.73 24.25
N ASN A 349 -10.99 -18.02 25.35
CA ASN A 349 -11.00 -18.62 26.68
C ASN A 349 -12.37 -19.26 26.94
N ASN A 350 -12.42 -20.49 27.46
CA ASN A 350 -13.66 -21.23 27.67
C ASN A 350 -14.60 -20.62 28.73
N SER A 351 -14.09 -19.68 29.51
CA SER A 351 -14.85 -18.89 30.51
C SER A 351 -15.17 -17.48 30.01
N ILE A 352 -15.02 -17.22 28.71
CA ILE A 352 -15.42 -15.94 28.10
C ILE A 352 -16.92 -15.67 28.34
N SER A 353 -17.27 -14.43 28.67
CA SER A 353 -18.66 -14.02 28.87
C SER A 353 -19.45 -14.14 27.56
N SER A 354 -20.67 -14.64 27.62
CA SER A 354 -21.58 -14.67 26.46
C SER A 354 -21.96 -13.27 25.95
N ALA A 355 -21.84 -12.25 26.80
CA ALA A 355 -22.01 -10.85 26.42
C ALA A 355 -20.81 -10.35 25.55
N CYS A 356 -19.62 -10.93 25.71
CA CYS A 356 -18.46 -10.64 24.87
C CYS A 356 -18.51 -11.48 23.58
N TYR A 357 -18.55 -12.81 23.71
CA TYR A 357 -18.59 -13.69 22.54
C TYR A 357 -19.26 -15.04 22.87
N ASN A 358 -20.08 -15.53 21.96
CA ASN A 358 -20.66 -16.88 22.12
C ASN A 358 -19.59 -17.93 21.83
N LYS A 359 -19.07 -18.55 22.87
CA LYS A 359 -17.97 -19.53 22.77
C LYS A 359 -18.26 -20.75 21.88
N THR A 360 -19.56 -21.09 21.66
CA THR A 360 -19.92 -22.17 20.76
C THR A 360 -19.76 -21.81 19.28
N SER A 361 -19.60 -20.51 18.98
CA SER A 361 -19.31 -20.01 17.64
C SER A 361 -17.81 -19.91 17.35
N ALA A 362 -16.96 -20.12 18.35
CA ALA A 362 -15.51 -20.12 18.18
C ALA A 362 -15.02 -21.41 17.52
N ASN A 363 -13.93 -21.35 16.79
CA ASN A 363 -13.24 -22.52 16.25
C ASN A 363 -12.57 -23.34 17.36
N ILE A 364 -12.02 -22.64 18.37
CA ILE A 364 -11.49 -23.26 19.60
C ILE A 364 -12.01 -22.49 20.81
N SER A 365 -12.56 -23.22 21.79
CA SER A 365 -12.86 -22.72 23.14
C SER A 365 -12.02 -23.55 24.13
N THR A 366 -11.09 -22.92 24.86
CA THR A 366 -10.06 -23.62 25.61
C THR A 366 -9.71 -22.95 26.93
N SER A 367 -9.20 -23.73 27.91
CA SER A 367 -8.58 -23.24 29.14
C SER A 367 -7.04 -23.19 29.06
N ALA A 368 -6.47 -23.32 27.86
CA ALA A 368 -5.04 -23.26 27.64
C ALA A 368 -4.44 -21.93 28.10
N SER A 369 -3.21 -21.98 28.61
CA SER A 369 -2.49 -20.82 29.17
C SER A 369 -2.28 -19.71 28.12
N GLU A 370 -2.28 -20.06 26.85
CA GLU A 370 -2.19 -19.14 25.71
C GLU A 370 -3.35 -18.14 25.64
N LEU A 371 -4.51 -18.46 26.27
CA LEU A 371 -5.68 -17.60 26.36
C LEU A 371 -5.88 -16.99 27.76
N THR A 372 -4.78 -16.78 28.50
CA THR A 372 -4.79 -16.13 29.83
C THR A 372 -3.88 -14.90 29.89
N PHE A 373 -3.61 -14.28 28.75
CA PHE A 373 -2.78 -13.08 28.66
C PHE A 373 -3.44 -11.86 29.37
N ASN A 374 -2.62 -10.91 29.83
CA ASN A 374 -3.02 -9.77 30.67
C ASN A 374 -2.43 -8.42 30.19
N GLY A 375 -2.08 -8.32 28.92
CA GLY A 375 -1.61 -7.07 28.31
C GLY A 375 -0.10 -6.84 28.33
N ASN A 376 0.66 -7.65 29.08
CA ASN A 376 2.14 -7.68 29.03
C ASN A 376 2.69 -9.03 28.56
N ASP A 377 1.82 -9.96 28.18
CA ASP A 377 2.16 -11.28 27.66
C ASP A 377 2.17 -11.27 26.13
N PRO A 378 3.30 -11.23 25.43
CA PRO A 378 3.34 -11.40 23.98
C PRO A 378 2.72 -12.72 23.55
N VAL A 379 1.92 -12.66 22.48
CA VAL A 379 1.27 -13.83 21.86
C VAL A 379 1.74 -13.95 20.42
N GLY A 380 2.27 -15.10 20.04
CA GLY A 380 2.80 -15.38 18.71
C GLY A 380 2.00 -16.46 17.97
N LEU A 381 1.81 -16.28 16.69
CA LEU A 381 1.40 -17.31 15.74
C LEU A 381 2.64 -17.98 15.16
N PHE A 382 2.70 -19.30 15.28
CA PHE A 382 3.83 -20.13 14.85
C PHE A 382 3.40 -21.07 13.72
N LYS A 383 4.32 -21.33 12.79
CA LYS A 383 4.18 -22.36 11.75
C LYS A 383 5.39 -23.29 11.78
N ASN A 384 5.18 -24.56 11.96
CA ASN A 384 6.24 -25.57 12.08
C ASN A 384 7.35 -25.17 13.09
N GLY A 385 6.93 -24.60 14.22
CA GLY A 385 7.83 -24.14 15.28
C GLY A 385 8.49 -22.78 15.06
N THR A 386 8.30 -22.14 13.89
CA THR A 386 8.84 -20.81 13.58
C THR A 386 7.79 -19.73 13.84
N LEU A 387 8.16 -18.66 14.54
CA LEU A 387 7.30 -17.48 14.75
C LEU A 387 7.05 -16.81 13.40
N ILE A 388 5.78 -16.59 13.05
CA ILE A 388 5.39 -15.91 11.81
C ILE A 388 4.67 -14.58 12.06
N ASP A 389 3.93 -14.47 13.18
CA ASP A 389 3.27 -13.22 13.55
C ASP A 389 3.22 -13.04 15.07
N ILE A 390 3.16 -11.80 15.56
CA ILE A 390 3.20 -11.50 16.98
C ILE A 390 2.34 -10.28 17.35
N ILE A 391 1.70 -10.38 18.52
CA ILE A 391 1.14 -9.25 19.26
C ILE A 391 1.93 -9.10 20.53
N GLY A 392 2.46 -7.89 20.78
CA GLY A 392 3.24 -7.55 21.97
C GLY A 392 4.75 -7.66 21.78
N ASN A 393 5.45 -7.04 22.72
CA ASN A 393 6.90 -6.88 22.67
C ASN A 393 7.62 -8.14 23.16
N LEU A 394 8.18 -8.91 22.25
CA LEU A 394 9.00 -10.09 22.62
C LEU A 394 10.15 -9.66 23.54
N ASN A 395 10.28 -10.31 24.69
CA ASN A 395 11.26 -9.99 25.74
C ASN A 395 11.12 -8.54 26.28
N GLY A 396 9.92 -7.94 26.17
CA GLY A 396 9.63 -6.57 26.60
C GLY A 396 9.48 -6.39 28.12
N GLY A 397 9.56 -7.48 28.89
CA GLY A 397 9.37 -7.47 30.34
C GLY A 397 7.90 -7.22 30.72
N SER A 398 7.68 -6.78 31.97
CA SER A 398 6.35 -6.61 32.56
C SER A 398 5.61 -5.35 32.11
N SER A 399 6.15 -4.58 31.17
CA SER A 399 5.48 -3.38 30.66
C SER A 399 4.26 -3.74 29.80
N ASN A 400 3.11 -3.17 30.13
CA ASN A 400 1.87 -3.38 29.35
C ASN A 400 1.98 -2.74 27.97
N PHE A 401 1.63 -3.48 26.93
CA PHE A 401 1.46 -2.99 25.56
C PHE A 401 -0.02 -2.96 25.15
N ALA A 402 -0.90 -3.74 25.81
CA ALA A 402 -2.31 -3.87 25.45
C ALA A 402 -3.17 -4.37 26.61
N ALA A 403 -3.07 -3.74 27.81
CA ALA A 403 -3.90 -4.08 28.96
C ALA A 403 -5.30 -3.43 28.84
N ASP A 404 -6.35 -4.19 29.16
CA ASP A 404 -7.75 -3.74 29.19
C ASP A 404 -8.22 -3.11 27.85
N VAL A 405 -7.80 -3.67 26.71
CA VAL A 405 -8.16 -3.17 25.39
C VAL A 405 -8.50 -4.31 24.42
N THR A 406 -9.17 -3.96 23.35
CA THR A 406 -9.24 -4.78 22.14
C THR A 406 -8.41 -4.13 21.04
N LEU A 407 -7.56 -4.92 20.38
CA LEU A 407 -6.76 -4.50 19.24
C LEU A 407 -7.29 -5.17 17.97
N ARG A 408 -7.53 -4.38 16.92
CA ARG A 408 -7.83 -4.89 15.58
C ARG A 408 -6.74 -4.48 14.61
N ARG A 409 -6.27 -5.44 13.83
CA ARG A 409 -5.27 -5.17 12.80
C ARG A 409 -5.84 -4.21 11.75
N LYS A 410 -5.12 -3.14 11.45
CA LYS A 410 -5.54 -2.19 10.40
C LYS A 410 -5.67 -2.90 9.06
N SER A 411 -6.64 -2.50 8.25
CA SER A 411 -6.90 -3.09 6.92
C SER A 411 -5.72 -2.93 5.95
N SER A 412 -4.85 -1.95 6.19
CA SER A 412 -3.60 -1.76 5.45
C SER A 412 -2.53 -2.82 5.76
N VAL A 413 -2.66 -3.57 6.89
CA VAL A 413 -1.71 -4.62 7.30
C VAL A 413 -2.32 -5.98 6.98
N THR A 414 -1.96 -6.55 5.86
CA THR A 414 -2.55 -7.77 5.29
C THR A 414 -1.60 -8.97 5.30
N ALA A 415 -0.52 -8.90 6.08
CA ALA A 415 0.50 -9.94 6.19
C ALA A 415 1.01 -10.07 7.62
N PRO A 416 1.51 -11.27 8.02
CA PRO A 416 2.10 -11.48 9.33
C PRO A 416 3.39 -10.67 9.51
N LYS A 417 3.71 -10.31 10.77
CA LYS A 417 4.94 -9.61 11.16
C LYS A 417 5.52 -10.24 12.42
N THR A 418 6.81 -10.54 12.41
CA THR A 418 7.53 -11.13 13.56
C THR A 418 7.97 -10.10 14.61
N SER A 419 7.63 -8.83 14.38
CA SER A 419 7.82 -7.72 15.34
C SER A 419 6.53 -6.95 15.53
N TYR A 420 6.21 -6.60 16.78
CA TYR A 420 5.02 -5.82 17.12
C TYR A 420 5.26 -4.33 16.87
N SER A 421 4.26 -3.68 16.29
CA SER A 421 4.15 -2.21 16.25
C SER A 421 2.73 -1.82 16.58
N SER A 422 2.53 -0.92 17.55
CA SER A 422 1.21 -0.40 17.90
C SER A 422 0.55 0.36 16.74
N SER A 423 1.33 0.91 15.82
CA SER A 423 0.83 1.59 14.61
C SER A 423 0.08 0.68 13.64
N ASP A 424 0.26 -0.65 13.74
CA ASP A 424 -0.43 -1.65 12.92
C ASP A 424 -1.86 -1.98 13.40
N TRP A 425 -2.27 -1.42 14.53
CA TRP A 425 -3.49 -1.78 15.22
C TRP A 425 -4.36 -0.57 15.52
N ASP A 426 -5.66 -0.75 15.41
CA ASP A 426 -6.67 0.14 15.97
C ASP A 426 -7.03 -0.35 17.37
N THR A 427 -7.09 0.57 18.34
CA THR A 427 -7.34 0.26 19.75
C THR A 427 -8.79 0.61 20.10
N TYR A 428 -9.48 -0.33 20.72
CA TYR A 428 -10.86 -0.21 21.21
C TYR A 428 -10.90 -0.42 22.71
N SER A 429 -12.00 0.04 23.33
CA SER A 429 -12.22 -0.14 24.77
C SER A 429 -12.33 -1.61 25.18
N THR A 430 -12.11 -1.87 26.47
CA THR A 430 -12.25 -3.18 27.10
C THR A 430 -13.56 -3.88 26.70
N ASN A 431 -13.49 -5.17 26.42
CA ASN A 431 -14.65 -6.01 26.02
C ASN A 431 -15.32 -5.64 24.68
N THR A 432 -14.62 -4.95 23.79
CA THR A 432 -15.13 -4.70 22.41
C THR A 432 -14.94 -5.95 21.56
N CYS A 433 -15.80 -6.96 21.72
CA CYS A 433 -15.65 -8.29 21.13
C CYS A 433 -16.39 -8.48 19.78
N GLY A 434 -17.15 -7.49 19.33
CA GLY A 434 -18.03 -7.61 18.15
C GLY A 434 -17.32 -7.82 16.81
N GLY A 435 -15.99 -7.65 16.73
CA GLY A 435 -15.20 -7.91 15.51
C GLY A 435 -14.87 -9.37 15.28
N LEU A 436 -14.91 -10.19 16.32
CA LEU A 436 -14.49 -11.60 16.25
C LEU A 436 -15.40 -12.43 15.34
N GLY A 437 -14.80 -13.14 14.40
CA GLY A 437 -15.50 -14.05 13.51
C GLY A 437 -16.35 -13.39 12.43
N ASN A 438 -16.55 -12.11 12.46
CA ASN A 438 -17.36 -11.41 11.47
C ASN A 438 -16.65 -11.42 10.10
N LYS A 439 -17.24 -12.11 9.15
CA LYS A 439 -17.09 -11.74 7.73
C LYS A 439 -17.58 -10.32 7.66
N ILE A 440 -16.77 -9.36 7.20
CA ILE A 440 -17.10 -7.94 7.15
C ILE A 440 -18.55 -7.73 6.73
N SER A 441 -19.44 -7.71 7.70
CA SER A 441 -20.66 -6.94 7.73
C SER A 441 -20.31 -5.80 8.69
N GLN A 442 -20.16 -4.60 8.18
CA GLN A 442 -19.77 -3.40 8.90
C GLN A 442 -20.33 -3.38 10.32
N GLU A 443 -19.46 -3.41 11.33
CA GLU A 443 -19.84 -2.91 12.64
C GLU A 443 -19.30 -1.51 12.83
N VAL A 444 -20.22 -0.61 12.99
CA VAL A 444 -20.09 0.78 13.37
C VAL A 444 -19.64 0.83 14.83
N SER A 445 -18.60 1.58 15.14
CA SER A 445 -18.23 1.94 16.50
C SER A 445 -19.34 2.78 17.13
N ASN A 446 -19.97 2.27 18.19
CA ASN A 446 -20.96 3.01 18.96
C ASN A 446 -20.29 4.09 19.82
N THR A 447 -20.34 5.33 19.35
CA THR A 447 -20.49 6.49 20.22
C THR A 447 -21.75 7.22 19.79
N SER A 448 -22.80 7.03 20.59
CA SER A 448 -24.04 7.82 20.73
C SER A 448 -24.55 8.56 19.47
N ASN A 449 -25.62 8.04 18.91
CA ASN A 449 -26.59 8.48 17.91
C ASN A 449 -26.54 7.64 16.62
N ASP A 450 -27.01 6.37 16.71
CA ASP A 450 -27.12 5.48 15.54
C ASP A 450 -28.20 5.96 14.58
N VAL A 451 -27.79 6.44 13.41
CA VAL A 451 -28.66 6.52 12.23
C VAL A 451 -28.73 5.13 11.60
N GLU A 452 -29.72 4.34 11.99
CA GLU A 452 -29.95 3.04 11.37
C GLU A 452 -30.63 3.24 10.00
N ILE A 453 -29.86 3.16 8.89
CA ILE A 453 -30.38 3.23 7.53
C ILE A 453 -30.44 1.82 6.95
N LYS A 454 -31.65 1.42 6.48
CA LYS A 454 -31.91 0.12 5.84
C LYS A 454 -32.46 0.31 4.44
N ALA A 455 -32.21 -0.64 3.55
CA ALA A 455 -32.86 -0.70 2.23
C ALA A 455 -33.51 -2.07 2.04
N TYR A 456 -34.79 -2.09 1.74
CA TYR A 456 -35.58 -3.31 1.58
C TYR A 456 -36.73 -3.17 0.59
N PRO A 457 -37.16 -4.28 -0.06
CA PRO A 457 -36.53 -5.58 -0.07
C PRO A 457 -35.18 -5.56 -0.84
N ASN A 458 -34.27 -6.48 -0.46
CA ASN A 458 -33.03 -6.70 -1.16
C ASN A 458 -32.67 -8.20 -1.06
N PRO A 459 -32.75 -9.00 -2.16
CA PRO A 459 -33.06 -8.59 -3.55
C PRO A 459 -34.48 -8.03 -3.76
N ASN A 460 -34.67 -7.32 -4.92
CA ASN A 460 -35.95 -6.70 -5.29
C ASN A 460 -36.19 -6.80 -6.82
N LYS A 461 -37.36 -6.35 -7.27
CA LYS A 461 -37.76 -6.32 -8.69
C LYS A 461 -37.78 -4.90 -9.28
N GLY A 462 -36.75 -4.12 -9.01
CA GLY A 462 -36.60 -2.75 -9.49
C GLY A 462 -37.21 -1.68 -8.60
N THR A 463 -37.79 -2.08 -7.43
CA THR A 463 -38.39 -1.17 -6.45
C THR A 463 -37.96 -1.56 -5.04
N PHE A 464 -37.44 -0.61 -4.27
CA PHE A 464 -37.09 -0.77 -2.86
C PHE A 464 -37.21 0.53 -2.09
N ILE A 465 -37.24 0.46 -0.78
CA ILE A 465 -37.35 1.59 0.13
C ILE A 465 -36.03 1.73 0.89
N ILE A 466 -35.50 2.94 0.98
CA ILE A 466 -34.47 3.32 1.92
C ILE A 466 -35.13 3.96 3.12
N ASP A 467 -34.94 3.38 4.30
CA ASP A 467 -35.52 3.83 5.57
C ASP A 467 -34.45 4.55 6.38
N PHE A 468 -34.69 5.82 6.71
CA PHE A 468 -33.79 6.67 7.48
C PHE A 468 -34.30 6.74 8.92
N ASN A 469 -33.46 6.47 9.90
CA ASN A 469 -33.88 6.63 11.30
C ASN A 469 -34.15 8.12 11.63
N LYS A 470 -35.13 8.38 12.47
CA LYS A 470 -35.81 9.68 12.68
C LYS A 470 -34.93 10.86 13.17
N ASN A 471 -33.66 10.66 13.50
CA ASN A 471 -32.87 11.66 14.24
C ASN A 471 -31.90 12.51 13.43
N GLU A 472 -31.64 12.20 12.15
CA GLU A 472 -30.78 13.01 11.28
C GLU A 472 -31.50 13.44 9.99
N LYS A 473 -31.11 14.58 9.44
CA LYS A 473 -31.70 15.20 8.25
C LYS A 473 -30.61 15.62 7.26
N GLY A 474 -30.99 15.78 6.00
CA GLY A 474 -30.10 16.31 4.99
C GLY A 474 -29.13 15.27 4.40
N PHE A 475 -29.66 14.12 3.94
CA PHE A 475 -28.86 13.12 3.25
C PHE A 475 -28.84 13.34 1.74
N LEU A 476 -27.67 13.25 1.13
CA LEU A 476 -27.52 13.02 -0.30
C LEU A 476 -27.55 11.50 -0.55
N VAL A 477 -28.50 11.04 -1.37
CA VAL A 477 -28.63 9.65 -1.81
C VAL A 477 -28.26 9.57 -3.29
N GLU A 478 -27.26 8.77 -3.61
CA GLU A 478 -26.83 8.50 -4.98
C GLU A 478 -26.81 6.99 -5.25
N ILE A 479 -27.17 6.57 -6.45
CA ILE A 479 -27.16 5.16 -6.85
C ILE A 479 -26.27 5.01 -8.08
N TYR A 480 -25.35 4.05 -8.04
CA TYR A 480 -24.40 3.75 -9.08
C TYR A 480 -24.55 2.31 -9.56
N SER A 481 -24.43 2.09 -10.85
CA SER A 481 -24.29 0.76 -11.45
C SER A 481 -22.89 0.17 -11.14
N THR A 482 -22.69 -1.11 -11.40
CA THR A 482 -21.39 -1.81 -11.24
C THR A 482 -20.25 -1.24 -12.09
N ILE A 483 -20.58 -0.49 -13.15
CA ILE A 483 -19.59 0.20 -14.00
C ILE A 483 -19.36 1.66 -13.56
N GLY A 484 -19.88 2.07 -12.39
CA GLY A 484 -19.69 3.43 -11.84
C GLY A 484 -20.60 4.50 -12.43
N GLN A 485 -21.56 4.15 -13.28
CA GLN A 485 -22.53 5.11 -13.82
C GLN A 485 -23.54 5.50 -12.75
N LYS A 486 -23.69 6.80 -12.46
CA LYS A 486 -24.74 7.32 -11.58
C LYS A 486 -26.10 7.22 -12.28
N VAL A 487 -27.04 6.48 -11.69
CA VAL A 487 -28.38 6.23 -12.22
C VAL A 487 -29.47 6.95 -11.43
N TYR A 488 -29.16 7.46 -10.24
CA TYR A 488 -30.09 8.20 -9.40
C TYR A 488 -29.36 9.14 -8.44
N GLU A 489 -29.97 10.29 -8.15
CA GLU A 489 -29.52 11.25 -7.14
C GLU A 489 -30.71 11.98 -6.53
N LYS A 490 -30.74 12.12 -5.21
CA LYS A 490 -31.72 12.94 -4.48
C LYS A 490 -31.18 13.40 -3.15
N VAL A 491 -31.45 14.66 -2.78
CA VAL A 491 -31.28 15.17 -1.42
C VAL A 491 -32.57 14.90 -0.63
N VAL A 492 -32.44 14.22 0.51
CA VAL A 492 -33.53 13.86 1.42
C VAL A 492 -33.43 14.73 2.67
N GLU A 493 -34.30 15.73 2.78
CA GLU A 493 -34.21 16.72 3.88
C GLU A 493 -35.09 16.40 5.09
N LYS A 494 -36.27 15.81 4.87
CA LYS A 494 -37.29 15.63 5.91
C LYS A 494 -37.99 14.27 5.90
N GLU A 495 -37.86 13.51 4.83
CA GLU A 495 -38.49 12.22 4.67
C GLU A 495 -37.80 11.16 5.55
N ASN A 496 -38.59 10.31 6.21
CA ASN A 496 -38.06 9.15 6.94
C ASN A 496 -37.83 7.95 6.02
N GLN A 497 -38.36 7.97 4.82
CA GLN A 497 -38.25 6.91 3.82
C GLN A 497 -38.13 7.51 2.42
N LEU A 498 -37.29 6.89 1.58
CA LEU A 498 -37.17 7.20 0.16
C LEU A 498 -37.46 5.94 -0.64
N GLN A 499 -38.50 5.98 -1.47
CA GLN A 499 -38.79 4.90 -2.40
C GLN A 499 -38.05 5.11 -3.70
N ILE A 500 -37.33 4.09 -4.14
CA ILE A 500 -36.64 4.00 -5.42
C ILE A 500 -37.45 3.06 -6.31
N ASN A 501 -37.69 3.45 -7.57
CA ASN A 501 -38.48 2.71 -8.54
C ASN A 501 -37.72 2.58 -9.88
N ASN A 502 -38.13 1.59 -10.70
CA ASN A 502 -37.74 1.45 -12.10
C ASN A 502 -36.23 1.22 -12.35
N LEU A 503 -35.50 0.64 -11.41
CA LEU A 503 -34.17 0.17 -11.70
C LEU A 503 -34.25 -1.15 -12.51
N THR A 504 -33.45 -1.25 -13.53
CA THR A 504 -33.31 -2.47 -14.33
C THR A 504 -32.57 -3.57 -13.58
N THR A 505 -32.75 -4.83 -14.00
CA THR A 505 -32.03 -5.98 -13.43
C THR A 505 -30.52 -5.71 -13.40
N GLY A 506 -29.91 -5.89 -12.24
CA GLY A 506 -28.49 -5.62 -12.03
C GLY A 506 -28.11 -5.47 -10.57
N VAL A 507 -26.82 -5.21 -10.32
CA VAL A 507 -26.29 -4.86 -9.00
C VAL A 507 -26.00 -3.38 -8.96
N TYR A 508 -26.42 -2.73 -7.88
CA TYR A 508 -26.25 -1.29 -7.66
C TYR A 508 -25.61 -1.00 -6.32
N TYR A 509 -24.90 0.12 -6.23
CA TYR A 509 -24.36 0.66 -5.00
C TYR A 509 -25.07 1.98 -4.67
N VAL A 510 -25.69 2.04 -3.51
CA VAL A 510 -26.39 3.23 -2.99
C VAL A 510 -25.48 3.90 -1.97
N THR A 511 -25.06 5.13 -2.23
CA THR A 511 -24.34 5.95 -1.25
C THR A 511 -25.32 6.91 -0.58
N ILE A 512 -25.21 7.05 0.73
CA ILE A 512 -26.05 7.92 1.55
C ILE A 512 -25.10 8.71 2.44
N SER A 513 -25.03 10.02 2.22
CA SER A 513 -24.04 10.88 2.89
C SER A 513 -24.59 12.23 3.33
N ASN A 514 -24.00 12.80 4.37
CA ASN A 514 -24.13 14.20 4.76
C ASN A 514 -22.77 14.69 5.33
N THR A 515 -22.72 15.85 5.98
CA THR A 515 -21.48 16.43 6.53
C THR A 515 -20.80 15.58 7.62
N SER A 516 -21.53 14.67 8.27
CA SER A 516 -21.07 13.86 9.41
C SER A 516 -21.25 12.36 9.22
N PHE A 517 -21.86 11.93 8.10
CA PHE A 517 -22.24 10.54 7.88
C PHE A 517 -22.01 10.11 6.42
N ASN A 518 -21.54 8.87 6.24
CA ASN A 518 -21.41 8.25 4.91
C ASN A 518 -21.65 6.74 5.04
N LYS A 519 -22.61 6.22 4.26
CA LYS A 519 -22.95 4.79 4.22
C LYS A 519 -23.13 4.33 2.78
N MET A 520 -22.68 3.14 2.48
CA MET A 520 -22.92 2.48 1.18
C MET A 520 -23.71 1.18 1.39
N LEU A 521 -24.74 0.98 0.58
CA LEU A 521 -25.55 -0.23 0.55
C LEU A 521 -25.45 -0.88 -0.82
N ARG A 522 -25.35 -2.21 -0.87
CA ARG A 522 -25.42 -2.98 -2.11
C ARG A 522 -26.85 -3.46 -2.33
N ILE A 523 -27.44 -3.15 -3.48
CA ILE A 523 -28.81 -3.53 -3.87
C ILE A 523 -28.74 -4.48 -5.07
N ILE A 524 -29.52 -5.55 -5.00
CA ILE A 524 -29.66 -6.55 -6.08
C ILE A 524 -31.07 -6.39 -6.64
N VAL A 525 -31.17 -6.16 -7.95
CA VAL A 525 -32.42 -6.11 -8.71
C VAL A 525 -32.47 -7.35 -9.61
N GLU A 526 -33.52 -8.19 -9.43
CA GLU A 526 -33.75 -9.46 -10.15
C GLU A 526 -34.80 -9.34 -11.24
#